data_0ddceaf5573ff4a3b29bc809bbb96e47
#
_entry.id   0ddceaf5573ff4a3b29bc809bbb96e47
#
_cell.length_a   1.000
_cell.length_b   1.000
_cell.length_c   1.000
_cell.angle_alpha   90.00
_cell.angle_beta   90.00
_cell.angle_gamma   90.00
#
_symmetry.space_group_name_H-M   'P 1'
#
loop_
_entity.id
_entity.type
_entity.pdbx_description
1 polymer ?
#
loop_
_entity_poly.entity_id
_entity_poly.type
_entity_poly.pdbx_seq_one_letter_code
_entity_poly.pdbx_strand_id
1 'polypeptide(L)'
;VNGIGPNSPAIAPAILSPGNGITTERLSLRPVGPEHLPDLIRLKTDERVFGFMLHGVRTPERTREELEDDIDFWLVRGYGTWSVFERATGDFLGIAGLMERPDGRGVALRFALWPECRGRGYAREAAKAALEFGHRAGLARVIAVARETNLASRGVLTDIGMRECAEFRNLGHRMVVFESVKA
;
A
#
# COMPACT_ATOMS: atom_id res chain seq x y z
N VAL A 1 25.31 16.31 11.46
CA VAL A 1 24.64 15.86 12.69
C VAL A 1 23.17 15.75 12.39
N ASN A 2 22.68 14.55 12.13
CA ASN A 2 21.32 14.28 11.66
C ASN A 2 20.47 13.86 12.85
N GLY A 3 19.50 14.72 13.20
CA GLY A 3 18.45 14.41 14.14
C GLY A 3 17.39 13.53 13.49
N ILE A 4 17.34 12.28 13.90
CA ILE A 4 16.19 11.40 13.67
C ILE A 4 15.09 11.90 14.60
N GLY A 5 14.00 12.43 14.04
CA GLY A 5 12.86 12.89 14.80
C GLY A 5 12.18 11.72 15.55
N PRO A 6 11.87 11.89 16.85
CA PRO A 6 11.25 10.83 17.63
C PRO A 6 9.73 10.92 17.48
N ASN A 7 9.11 9.90 16.95
CA ASN A 7 7.81 9.37 17.37
C ASN A 7 7.14 8.53 16.27
N SER A 8 7.72 7.36 16.01
CA SER A 8 6.88 6.19 15.66
C SER A 8 7.17 5.15 16.73
N PRO A 9 6.16 4.58 17.39
CA PRO A 9 6.39 3.53 18.36
C PRO A 9 7.08 2.37 17.64
N ALA A 10 8.28 2.00 18.11
CA ALA A 10 8.94 0.79 17.70
C ALA A 10 8.03 -0.38 18.11
N ILE A 11 7.28 -0.90 17.14
CA ILE A 11 6.57 -2.17 17.31
C ILE A 11 7.68 -3.24 17.33
N ALA A 12 7.66 -4.11 18.34
CA ALA A 12 8.64 -5.19 18.47
C ALA A 12 8.80 -5.92 17.13
N PRO A 13 10.01 -6.35 16.75
CA PRO A 13 10.26 -6.97 15.46
C PRO A 13 9.37 -8.20 15.32
N ALA A 14 8.35 -8.09 14.51
CA ALA A 14 7.57 -9.24 14.09
C ALA A 14 8.45 -10.02 13.13
N ILE A 15 8.94 -11.17 13.57
CA ILE A 15 9.43 -12.20 12.66
C ILE A 15 8.34 -12.33 11.59
N LEU A 16 8.71 -12.36 10.30
CA LEU A 16 7.79 -12.67 9.21
C LEU A 16 7.15 -14.02 9.52
N SER A 17 6.11 -13.96 10.31
CA SER A 17 5.34 -15.14 10.70
C SER A 17 4.33 -15.41 9.61
N PRO A 18 3.94 -16.66 9.37
CA PRO A 18 2.78 -16.99 8.54
C PRO A 18 1.51 -16.21 8.93
N GLY A 19 1.48 -15.61 10.12
CA GLY A 19 0.38 -14.79 10.66
C GLY A 19 0.26 -13.36 10.15
N ASN A 20 1.20 -12.83 9.35
CA ASN A 20 1.10 -11.48 8.78
C ASN A 20 0.32 -11.43 7.46
N GLY A 21 -0.14 -12.58 6.97
CA GLY A 21 -1.08 -12.67 5.86
C GLY A 21 -2.49 -12.28 6.27
N ILE A 22 -3.25 -11.75 5.33
CA ILE A 22 -4.66 -11.40 5.52
C ILE A 22 -5.49 -12.24 4.57
N THR A 23 -6.52 -12.89 5.08
CA THR A 23 -7.52 -13.58 4.28
C THR A 23 -8.84 -12.85 4.39
N THR A 24 -9.41 -12.48 3.25
CA THR A 24 -10.74 -11.87 3.15
C THR A 24 -11.70 -12.85 2.47
N GLU A 25 -12.89 -12.41 2.13
CA GLU A 25 -13.87 -13.25 1.41
C GLU A 25 -13.31 -13.80 0.10
N ARG A 26 -12.70 -12.91 -0.72
CA ARG A 26 -12.24 -13.25 -2.08
C ARG A 26 -10.73 -13.19 -2.25
N LEU A 27 -10.00 -12.58 -1.32
CA LEU A 27 -8.58 -12.28 -1.49
C LEU A 27 -7.70 -12.96 -0.44
N SER A 28 -6.47 -13.24 -0.84
CA SER A 28 -5.34 -13.59 0.02
C SER A 28 -4.26 -12.53 -0.16
N LEU A 29 -3.99 -11.77 0.90
CA LEU A 29 -2.91 -10.78 0.94
C LEU A 29 -1.72 -11.43 1.65
N ARG A 30 -0.61 -11.58 0.93
CA ARG A 30 0.61 -12.20 1.46
C ARG A 30 1.70 -11.14 1.54
N PRO A 31 2.40 -10.97 2.66
CA PRO A 31 3.57 -10.11 2.71
C PRO A 31 4.48 -10.37 1.52
N VAL A 32 4.98 -9.31 0.90
CA VAL A 32 5.84 -9.49 -0.28
C VAL A 32 7.09 -10.28 0.07
N GLY A 33 7.48 -11.17 -0.83
CA GLY A 33 8.64 -12.03 -0.70
C GLY A 33 9.34 -12.23 -2.05
N PRO A 34 10.55 -12.84 -2.05
CA PRO A 34 11.32 -13.05 -3.28
C PRO A 34 10.56 -13.81 -4.38
N GLU A 35 9.68 -14.72 -3.98
CA GLU A 35 8.83 -15.51 -4.88
C GLU A 35 7.84 -14.66 -5.69
N HIS A 36 7.51 -13.46 -5.21
CA HIS A 36 6.59 -12.54 -5.87
C HIS A 36 7.28 -11.64 -6.92
N LEU A 37 8.62 -11.67 -7.01
CA LEU A 37 9.37 -10.76 -7.87
C LEU A 37 8.90 -10.74 -9.33
N PRO A 38 8.65 -11.87 -9.99
CA PRO A 38 8.19 -11.87 -11.39
C PRO A 38 6.87 -11.11 -11.57
N ASP A 39 5.90 -11.31 -10.69
CA ASP A 39 4.62 -10.64 -10.73
C ASP A 39 4.74 -9.14 -10.41
N LEU A 40 5.58 -8.78 -9.45
CA LEU A 40 5.86 -7.39 -9.10
C LEU A 40 6.55 -6.64 -10.24
N ILE A 41 7.48 -7.27 -10.96
CA ILE A 41 8.10 -6.68 -12.16
C ILE A 41 7.01 -6.41 -13.21
N ARG A 42 6.18 -7.39 -13.53
CA ARG A 42 5.09 -7.20 -14.50
C ARG A 42 4.17 -6.05 -14.12
N LEU A 43 3.77 -5.97 -12.86
CA LEU A 43 2.87 -4.92 -12.36
C LEU A 43 3.52 -3.53 -12.39
N LYS A 44 4.75 -3.42 -11.87
CA LYS A 44 5.41 -2.13 -11.66
C LYS A 44 6.02 -1.55 -12.94
N THR A 45 6.22 -2.37 -13.97
CA THR A 45 6.65 -1.91 -15.31
C THR A 45 5.47 -1.56 -16.22
N ASP A 46 4.23 -1.85 -15.82
CA ASP A 46 3.04 -1.52 -16.61
C ASP A 46 2.60 -0.08 -16.37
N GLU A 47 2.64 0.74 -17.43
CA GLU A 47 2.26 2.15 -17.37
C GLU A 47 0.79 2.36 -17.00
N ARG A 48 -0.10 1.44 -17.36
CA ARG A 48 -1.54 1.50 -17.02
C ARG A 48 -1.78 1.41 -15.51
N VAL A 49 -0.82 0.83 -14.76
CA VAL A 49 -0.89 0.66 -13.31
C VAL A 49 0.00 1.67 -12.59
N PHE A 50 1.29 1.71 -12.93
CA PHE A 50 2.29 2.50 -12.21
C PHE A 50 2.55 3.88 -12.80
N GLY A 51 2.05 4.21 -13.98
CA GLY A 51 2.18 5.56 -14.56
C GLY A 51 1.59 6.68 -13.68
N PHE A 52 0.64 6.36 -12.80
CA PHE A 52 0.02 7.31 -11.87
C PHE A 52 0.62 7.28 -10.45
N MET A 53 1.51 6.33 -10.18
CA MET A 53 2.14 6.19 -8.87
C MET A 53 3.25 7.22 -8.67
N LEU A 54 3.60 7.49 -7.42
CA LEU A 54 4.76 8.31 -7.09
C LEU A 54 6.02 7.69 -7.73
N HIS A 55 6.77 8.50 -8.46
CA HIS A 55 7.93 8.11 -9.29
C HIS A 55 7.60 7.29 -10.56
N GLY A 56 6.33 7.11 -10.91
CA GLY A 56 5.91 6.48 -12.17
C GLY A 56 6.28 5.00 -12.29
N VAL A 57 6.46 4.55 -13.52
CA VAL A 57 6.83 3.18 -13.87
C VAL A 57 8.23 2.83 -13.35
N ARG A 58 8.42 1.59 -12.87
CA ARG A 58 9.71 1.06 -12.40
C ARG A 58 10.40 0.28 -13.50
N THR A 59 11.73 0.20 -13.40
CA THR A 59 12.50 -0.82 -14.12
C THR A 59 12.49 -2.15 -13.35
N PRO A 60 12.81 -3.29 -13.99
CA PRO A 60 12.97 -4.55 -13.27
C PRO A 60 14.00 -4.48 -12.13
N GLU A 61 15.11 -3.77 -12.35
CA GLU A 61 16.18 -3.57 -11.36
C GLU A 61 15.65 -2.78 -10.17
N ARG A 62 14.95 -1.66 -10.42
CA ARG A 62 14.35 -0.85 -9.36
C ARG A 62 13.28 -1.61 -8.60
N THR A 63 12.51 -2.46 -9.29
CA THR A 63 11.50 -3.31 -8.63
C THR A 63 12.15 -4.30 -7.67
N ARG A 64 13.32 -4.86 -8.02
CA ARG A 64 14.08 -5.78 -7.14
C ARG A 64 14.58 -5.05 -5.90
N GLU A 65 15.20 -3.88 -6.07
CA GLU A 65 15.65 -3.04 -4.94
C GLU A 65 14.48 -2.68 -4.01
N GLU A 66 13.35 -2.23 -4.57
CA GLU A 66 12.16 -1.90 -3.78
C GLU A 66 11.59 -3.12 -3.05
N LEU A 67 11.68 -4.32 -3.61
CA LEU A 67 11.24 -5.55 -2.93
C LEU A 67 12.13 -5.86 -1.72
N GLU A 68 13.45 -5.70 -1.85
CA GLU A 68 14.38 -5.88 -0.73
C GLU A 68 14.07 -4.88 0.38
N ASP A 69 13.88 -3.60 0.05
CA ASP A 69 13.47 -2.56 1.00
C ASP A 69 12.11 -2.88 1.66
N ASP A 70 11.15 -3.37 0.90
CA ASP A 70 9.81 -3.73 1.41
C ASP A 70 9.89 -4.95 2.39
N ILE A 71 10.75 -5.92 2.12
CA ILE A 71 10.99 -7.07 3.02
C ILE A 71 11.62 -6.60 4.33
N ASP A 72 12.66 -5.78 4.25
CA ASP A 72 13.32 -5.20 5.42
C ASP A 72 12.35 -4.33 6.23
N PHE A 73 11.51 -3.57 5.55
CA PHE A 73 10.48 -2.76 6.20
C PHE A 73 9.49 -3.61 7.01
N TRP A 74 9.06 -4.75 6.47
CA TRP A 74 8.24 -5.73 7.18
C TRP A 74 8.89 -6.25 8.46
N LEU A 75 10.18 -6.60 8.39
CA LEU A 75 10.95 -7.12 9.53
C LEU A 75 11.06 -6.10 10.66
N VAL A 76 11.19 -4.83 10.31
CA VAL A 76 11.38 -3.74 11.28
C VAL A 76 10.05 -3.23 11.83
N ARG A 77 9.02 -3.12 11.00
CA ARG A 77 7.76 -2.42 11.33
C ARG A 77 6.60 -3.34 11.70
N GLY A 78 6.61 -4.59 11.26
CA GLY A 78 5.49 -5.52 11.47
C GLY A 78 4.25 -5.21 10.62
N TYR A 79 4.37 -4.30 9.67
CA TYR A 79 3.41 -4.00 8.60
C TYR A 79 4.18 -3.59 7.34
N GLY A 80 3.56 -3.61 6.18
CA GLY A 80 4.24 -3.27 4.93
C GLY A 80 3.37 -3.51 3.69
N THR A 81 3.99 -3.93 2.61
CA THR A 81 3.32 -4.22 1.34
C THR A 81 2.94 -5.71 1.27
N TRP A 82 1.72 -5.98 0.83
CA TRP A 82 1.22 -7.32 0.49
C TRP A 82 1.07 -7.47 -1.01
N SER A 83 1.41 -8.65 -1.52
CA SER A 83 0.92 -9.15 -2.80
C SER A 83 -0.50 -9.65 -2.62
N VAL A 84 -1.40 -9.25 -3.52
CA VAL A 84 -2.83 -9.56 -3.48
C VAL A 84 -3.14 -10.65 -4.50
N PHE A 85 -3.76 -11.73 -4.03
CA PHE A 85 -4.16 -12.87 -4.87
C PHE A 85 -5.66 -13.12 -4.76
N GLU A 86 -6.29 -13.52 -5.87
CA GLU A 86 -7.64 -14.06 -5.85
C GLU A 86 -7.64 -15.46 -5.25
N ARG A 87 -8.46 -15.71 -4.24
CA ARG A 87 -8.47 -17.02 -3.55
C ARG A 87 -8.97 -18.15 -4.41
N ALA A 88 -9.93 -17.86 -5.28
CA ALA A 88 -10.57 -18.89 -6.12
C ALA A 88 -9.63 -19.45 -7.19
N THR A 89 -8.76 -18.62 -7.76
CA THR A 89 -7.89 -18.97 -8.89
C THR A 89 -6.41 -19.03 -8.51
N GLY A 90 -6.00 -18.31 -7.47
CA GLY A 90 -4.60 -18.09 -7.12
C GLY A 90 -3.93 -17.02 -7.97
N ASP A 91 -4.66 -16.30 -8.80
CA ASP A 91 -4.10 -15.27 -9.67
C ASP A 91 -3.61 -14.05 -8.87
N PHE A 92 -2.44 -13.54 -9.25
CA PHE A 92 -1.91 -12.30 -8.72
C PHE A 92 -2.69 -11.11 -9.31
N LEU A 93 -3.28 -10.30 -8.43
CA LEU A 93 -4.12 -9.15 -8.80
C LEU A 93 -3.39 -7.81 -8.68
N GLY A 94 -2.37 -7.72 -7.86
CA GLY A 94 -1.64 -6.48 -7.60
C GLY A 94 -1.09 -6.41 -6.20
N ILE A 95 -0.98 -5.19 -5.66
CA ILE A 95 -0.46 -4.92 -4.33
C ILE A 95 -1.40 -4.03 -3.52
N ALA A 96 -1.36 -4.18 -2.20
CA ALA A 96 -1.88 -3.23 -1.22
C ALA A 96 -0.87 -3.11 -0.09
N GLY A 97 -0.75 -1.94 0.55
CA GLY A 97 0.29 -1.80 1.57
C GLY A 97 0.20 -0.56 2.42
N LEU A 98 0.97 -0.59 3.50
CA LEU A 98 1.17 0.49 4.45
C LEU A 98 2.66 0.83 4.47
N MET A 99 3.01 2.04 4.07
CA MET A 99 4.39 2.50 3.95
C MET A 99 4.55 3.89 4.54
N GLU A 100 5.69 4.16 5.18
CA GLU A 100 6.03 5.52 5.56
C GLU A 100 6.28 6.37 4.32
N ARG A 101 5.69 7.54 4.30
CA ARG A 101 5.93 8.49 3.20
C ARG A 101 7.26 9.21 3.40
N PRO A 102 8.07 9.33 2.33
CA PRO A 102 9.36 10.04 2.42
C PRO A 102 9.22 11.54 2.71
N ASP A 103 8.03 12.12 2.49
CA ASP A 103 7.74 13.53 2.80
C ASP A 103 7.34 13.79 4.26
N GLY A 104 7.43 12.79 5.13
CA GLY A 104 7.17 12.91 6.57
C GLY A 104 5.69 13.04 6.96
N ARG A 105 4.75 12.86 6.03
CA ARG A 105 3.30 12.99 6.31
C ARG A 105 2.72 11.85 7.15
N GLY A 106 3.47 10.76 7.31
CA GLY A 106 3.09 9.59 8.10
C GLY A 106 2.98 8.32 7.29
N VAL A 107 2.36 7.30 7.89
CA VAL A 107 2.12 6.01 7.24
C VAL A 107 0.96 6.13 6.26
N ALA A 108 1.19 5.74 5.02
CA ALA A 108 0.21 5.82 3.96
C ALA A 108 -0.23 4.44 3.48
N LEU A 109 -1.55 4.29 3.33
CA LEU A 109 -2.17 3.23 2.57
C LEU A 109 -1.96 3.49 1.08
N ARG A 110 -1.51 2.49 0.36
CA ARG A 110 -1.44 2.49 -1.09
C ARG A 110 -1.91 1.16 -1.65
N PHE A 111 -2.43 1.18 -2.86
CA PHE A 111 -2.86 -0.01 -3.59
C PHE A 111 -2.73 0.22 -5.09
N ALA A 112 -2.42 -0.83 -5.81
CA ALA A 112 -2.32 -0.85 -7.26
C ALA A 112 -2.68 -2.25 -7.75
N LEU A 113 -3.77 -2.37 -8.49
CA LEU A 113 -4.24 -3.63 -9.06
C LEU A 113 -4.31 -3.53 -10.57
N TRP A 114 -4.27 -4.69 -11.24
CA TRP A 114 -4.45 -4.76 -12.68
C TRP A 114 -5.74 -4.06 -13.12
N PRO A 115 -5.74 -3.34 -14.26
CA PRO A 115 -6.94 -2.67 -14.78
C PRO A 115 -8.11 -3.63 -14.98
N GLU A 116 -7.82 -4.88 -15.30
CA GLU A 116 -8.79 -5.97 -15.50
C GLU A 116 -9.56 -6.33 -14.22
N CYS A 117 -9.03 -5.92 -13.05
CA CYS A 117 -9.70 -6.10 -11.74
C CYS A 117 -10.71 -5.00 -11.41
N ARG A 118 -10.80 -3.96 -12.24
CA ARG A 118 -11.69 -2.81 -12.00
C ARG A 118 -13.16 -3.21 -12.03
N GLY A 119 -13.98 -2.48 -11.27
CA GLY A 119 -15.44 -2.71 -11.21
C GLY A 119 -15.86 -3.95 -10.42
N ARG A 120 -14.91 -4.75 -9.92
CA ARG A 120 -15.16 -5.99 -9.15
C ARG A 120 -15.06 -5.81 -7.63
N GLY A 121 -14.68 -4.62 -7.17
CA GLY A 121 -14.56 -4.30 -5.74
C GLY A 121 -13.29 -4.82 -5.06
N TYR A 122 -12.35 -5.42 -5.79
CA TYR A 122 -11.12 -5.98 -5.22
C TYR A 122 -10.21 -4.94 -4.59
N ALA A 123 -10.07 -3.76 -5.21
CA ALA A 123 -9.26 -2.68 -4.65
C ALA A 123 -9.81 -2.21 -3.29
N ARG A 124 -11.14 -2.09 -3.16
CA ARG A 124 -11.80 -1.73 -1.91
C ARG A 124 -11.59 -2.80 -0.84
N GLU A 125 -11.75 -4.07 -1.20
CA GLU A 125 -11.57 -5.19 -0.28
C GLU A 125 -10.13 -5.28 0.24
N ALA A 126 -9.14 -5.17 -0.65
CA ALA A 126 -7.72 -5.19 -0.30
C ALA A 126 -7.31 -3.97 0.55
N ALA A 127 -7.72 -2.77 0.13
CA ALA A 127 -7.40 -1.53 0.83
C ALA A 127 -8.00 -1.49 2.24
N LYS A 128 -9.27 -1.93 2.38
CA LYS A 128 -9.94 -2.03 3.68
C LYS A 128 -9.20 -3.00 4.60
N ALA A 129 -8.86 -4.18 4.11
CA ALA A 129 -8.15 -5.20 4.89
C ALA A 129 -6.77 -4.71 5.37
N ALA A 130 -6.02 -4.03 4.50
CA ALA A 130 -4.74 -3.42 4.85
C ALA A 130 -4.88 -2.30 5.89
N LEU A 131 -5.88 -1.42 5.75
CA LEU A 131 -6.17 -0.35 6.69
C LEU A 131 -6.52 -0.89 8.09
N GLU A 132 -7.42 -1.86 8.15
CA GLU A 132 -7.82 -2.52 9.40
C GLU A 132 -6.64 -3.24 10.07
N PHE A 133 -5.78 -3.89 9.28
CA PHE A 133 -4.54 -4.47 9.80
C PHE A 133 -3.65 -3.40 10.45
N GLY A 134 -3.44 -2.27 9.79
CA GLY A 134 -2.63 -1.17 10.32
C GLY A 134 -3.15 -0.65 11.67
N HIS A 135 -4.45 -0.45 11.78
CA HIS A 135 -5.06 -0.03 13.04
C HIS A 135 -4.94 -1.10 14.14
N ARG A 136 -5.10 -2.39 13.80
CA ARG A 136 -4.84 -3.49 14.76
C ARG A 136 -3.37 -3.57 15.18
N ALA A 137 -2.45 -3.30 14.26
CA ALA A 137 -1.01 -3.23 14.53
C ALA A 137 -0.58 -1.99 15.34
N GLY A 138 -1.50 -1.11 15.73
CA GLY A 138 -1.24 0.01 16.61
C GLY A 138 -1.07 1.36 15.91
N LEU A 139 -1.27 1.45 14.58
CA LEU A 139 -1.24 2.72 13.89
C LEU A 139 -2.47 3.55 14.27
N ALA A 140 -2.25 4.62 15.02
CA ALA A 140 -3.33 5.52 15.44
C ALA A 140 -3.91 6.30 14.26
N ARG A 141 -3.08 6.60 13.26
CA ARG A 141 -3.47 7.35 12.06
C ARG A 141 -2.83 6.73 10.83
N VAL A 142 -3.62 6.54 9.79
CA VAL A 142 -3.17 6.14 8.45
C VAL A 142 -3.68 7.18 7.47
N ILE A 143 -2.83 7.60 6.54
CA ILE A 143 -3.22 8.50 5.46
C ILE A 143 -3.27 7.74 4.12
N ALA A 144 -3.83 8.37 3.11
CA ALA A 144 -3.68 7.99 1.72
C ALA A 144 -3.60 9.24 0.86
N VAL A 145 -2.87 9.19 -0.24
CA VAL A 145 -2.71 10.34 -1.13
C VAL A 145 -3.09 9.91 -2.54
N ALA A 146 -4.00 10.66 -3.14
CA ALA A 146 -4.44 10.46 -4.51
C ALA A 146 -4.37 11.77 -5.30
N ARG A 147 -4.11 11.69 -6.62
CA ARG A 147 -4.33 12.84 -7.49
C ARG A 147 -5.81 13.21 -7.46
N GLU A 148 -6.12 14.50 -7.49
CA GLU A 148 -7.52 14.98 -7.53
C GLU A 148 -8.32 14.33 -8.67
N THR A 149 -7.68 14.11 -9.80
CA THR A 149 -8.28 13.50 -11.00
C THR A 149 -8.43 11.98 -10.94
N ASN A 150 -7.80 11.31 -9.96
CA ASN A 150 -7.91 9.86 -9.80
C ASN A 150 -9.19 9.51 -9.01
N LEU A 151 -10.33 9.66 -9.68
CA LEU A 151 -11.64 9.44 -9.06
C LEU A 151 -11.83 7.99 -8.58
N ALA A 152 -11.23 7.01 -9.27
CA ALA A 152 -11.32 5.61 -8.89
C ALA A 152 -10.67 5.36 -7.51
N SER A 153 -9.43 5.83 -7.30
CA SER A 153 -8.77 5.71 -5.99
C SER A 153 -9.49 6.50 -4.90
N ARG A 154 -9.94 7.72 -5.20
CA ARG A 154 -10.69 8.54 -4.25
C ARG A 154 -11.99 7.87 -3.81
N GLY A 155 -12.72 7.25 -4.76
CA GLY A 155 -13.91 6.46 -4.47
C GLY A 155 -13.62 5.31 -3.52
N VAL A 156 -12.57 4.53 -3.79
CA VAL A 156 -12.15 3.44 -2.89
C VAL A 156 -11.85 3.95 -1.49
N LEU A 157 -11.09 5.04 -1.36
CA LEU A 157 -10.72 5.61 -0.05
C LEU A 157 -11.94 6.08 0.73
N THR A 158 -12.89 6.76 0.07
CA THR A 158 -14.15 7.17 0.69
C THR A 158 -14.99 5.96 1.13
N ASP A 159 -15.11 4.94 0.28
CA ASP A 159 -15.90 3.73 0.55
C ASP A 159 -15.37 2.91 1.74
N ILE A 160 -14.08 2.97 2.01
CA ILE A 160 -13.48 2.30 3.18
C ILE A 160 -13.47 3.18 4.45
N GLY A 161 -14.10 4.36 4.39
CA GLY A 161 -14.30 5.24 5.53
C GLY A 161 -13.18 6.25 5.79
N MET A 162 -12.23 6.43 4.87
CA MET A 162 -11.25 7.50 4.98
C MET A 162 -11.86 8.84 4.58
N ARG A 163 -11.42 9.92 5.23
CA ARG A 163 -11.94 11.28 5.00
C ARG A 163 -10.86 12.18 4.44
N GLU A 164 -11.23 13.07 3.52
CA GLU A 164 -10.34 14.11 3.04
C GLU A 164 -9.97 15.05 4.19
N CYS A 165 -8.68 15.33 4.36
CA CYS A 165 -8.17 16.15 5.46
C CYS A 165 -7.22 17.27 5.04
N ALA A 166 -6.59 17.15 3.88
CA ALA A 166 -5.64 18.14 3.37
C ALA A 166 -5.44 17.99 1.85
N GLU A 167 -4.77 18.97 1.27
CA GLU A 167 -4.32 18.94 -0.11
C GLU A 167 -2.95 19.60 -0.25
N PHE A 168 -2.23 19.26 -1.31
CA PHE A 168 -0.96 19.89 -1.68
C PHE A 168 -0.70 19.74 -3.18
N ARG A 169 0.31 20.43 -3.70
CA ARG A 169 0.76 20.26 -5.08
C ARG A 169 2.03 19.42 -5.15
N ASN A 170 2.08 18.50 -6.08
CA ASN A 170 3.25 17.71 -6.40
C ASN A 170 3.40 17.57 -7.91
N LEU A 171 4.56 17.98 -8.45
CA LEU A 171 4.86 17.94 -9.89
C LEU A 171 3.72 18.52 -10.77
N GLY A 172 3.15 19.64 -10.33
CA GLY A 172 2.05 20.32 -11.03
C GLY A 172 0.65 19.71 -10.81
N HIS A 173 0.55 18.57 -10.16
CA HIS A 173 -0.72 17.92 -9.85
C HIS A 173 -1.24 18.30 -8.46
N ARG A 174 -2.54 18.52 -8.36
CA ARG A 174 -3.23 18.64 -7.07
C ARG A 174 -3.42 17.26 -6.47
N MET A 175 -2.91 17.11 -5.25
CA MET A 175 -2.96 15.89 -4.47
C MET A 175 -3.93 16.08 -3.31
N VAL A 176 -4.79 15.10 -3.11
CA VAL A 176 -5.75 15.07 -2.00
C VAL A 176 -5.27 14.05 -0.97
N VAL A 177 -5.24 14.46 0.27
CA VAL A 177 -4.86 13.62 1.40
C VAL A 177 -6.12 13.15 2.11
N PHE A 178 -6.23 11.85 2.26
CA PHE A 178 -7.25 11.19 3.07
C PHE A 178 -6.63 10.71 4.38
N GLU A 179 -7.43 10.58 5.41
CA GLU A 179 -7.00 10.00 6.67
C GLU A 179 -8.04 9.06 7.27
N SER A 180 -7.56 8.08 8.01
CA SER A 180 -8.31 7.28 8.94
C SER A 180 -7.62 7.34 10.29
N VAL A 181 -8.38 7.63 11.33
CA VAL A 181 -7.91 7.70 12.73
C VAL A 181 -8.60 6.58 13.49
N LYS A 182 -7.80 5.82 14.23
CA LYS A 182 -8.31 4.75 15.10
C LYS A 182 -9.16 5.37 16.19
N ALA A 183 -10.40 4.88 16.31
CA ALA A 183 -11.30 5.22 17.41
C ALA A 183 -10.79 4.66 18.74
#